data_543359fcf9b513541041d1df4acf0d4c
#
_entry.id   543359fcf9b513541041d1df4acf0d4c
#
_cell.length_a   1.000
_cell.length_b   1.000
_cell.length_c   1.000
_cell.angle_alpha   90.00
_cell.angle_beta   90.00
_cell.angle_gamma   90.00
#
_symmetry.space_group_name_H-M   'P 1'
#
loop_
_entity.id
_entity.type
_entity.pdbx_description
1 polymer ?
#
loop_
_entity_poly.entity_id
_entity_poly.type
_entity_poly.pdbx_seq_one_letter_code
_entity_poly.pdbx_strand_id
1 'polypeptide(L)'
;MAIQRALISVSDKTGLEEFAKGLHEFGVELISTGGTAAFLKGLGLPVIEISDYTGEPELFEGRLKTLHPMVHGGLLHRRDNEEHVRQAKENGIKPIDLVCVNLYPFEETVAKPDVTLEEAIEKIDIGGPSMLRSAAKNYASVTVVSDPADYARILDEMQTHKGDTTLKTRENLAVKVFMRTSNYDNAITNYLGHQSAESTKGSFCICAPLYQELRYGDNPHQEASLYGSFGDIFNQLQGKELSYTNVLDIEGAAELITQFRRPTVGILKHTNPCGVGQDDEDLRNAWQKAFETDTQAPFGGVIVVNRPMTEGLARVLSAIFTDVIIAPEYDAEARALLQKKKNCRIIRMNTEAWMKARREPIIRSAPGGFMTMKRDTDVMGLDNLEAKVVTKRPPTEEELTAMRFNWRVVKQVHSNAGLCSCR
;
A
#
# COMPACT_ATOMS: atom_id res chain seq x y z
N MET A 1 17.53 15.63 -27.38
CA MET A 1 16.98 15.59 -28.77
C MET A 1 15.47 15.47 -28.62
N ALA A 2 14.70 16.21 -29.41
CA ALA A 2 13.24 16.14 -29.34
C ALA A 2 12.75 14.69 -29.57
N ILE A 3 11.72 14.28 -28.83
CA ILE A 3 11.06 12.99 -28.96
C ILE A 3 10.40 12.94 -30.34
N GLN A 4 10.78 11.98 -31.17
CA GLN A 4 10.24 11.82 -32.52
C GLN A 4 9.31 10.62 -32.63
N ARG A 5 9.49 9.59 -31.79
CA ARG A 5 8.73 8.34 -31.86
C ARG A 5 8.40 7.81 -30.49
N ALA A 6 7.12 7.51 -30.27
CA ALA A 6 6.60 6.95 -29.04
C ALA A 6 5.96 5.57 -29.27
N LEU A 7 6.28 4.60 -28.44
CA LEU A 7 5.59 3.32 -28.36
C LEU A 7 4.65 3.33 -27.16
N ILE A 8 3.35 3.15 -27.41
CA ILE A 8 2.29 3.23 -26.42
C ILE A 8 1.57 1.89 -26.34
N SER A 9 1.60 1.23 -25.18
CA SER A 9 0.92 -0.03 -24.93
C SER A 9 0.44 -0.08 -23.48
N VAL A 10 -0.82 0.26 -23.24
CA VAL A 10 -1.39 0.43 -21.90
C VAL A 10 -2.65 -0.40 -21.70
N SER A 11 -2.79 -1.01 -20.52
CA SER A 11 -4.02 -1.65 -20.08
C SER A 11 -5.00 -0.63 -19.50
N ASP A 12 -4.52 0.22 -18.58
CA ASP A 12 -5.25 1.37 -18.07
C ASP A 12 -5.11 2.57 -19.02
N LYS A 13 -6.23 3.07 -19.51
CA LYS A 13 -6.31 4.17 -20.48
C LYS A 13 -6.65 5.52 -19.84
N THR A 14 -6.61 5.61 -18.50
CA THR A 14 -6.83 6.86 -17.76
C THR A 14 -5.86 7.95 -18.25
N GLY A 15 -6.38 9.09 -18.69
CA GLY A 15 -5.58 10.23 -19.18
C GLY A 15 -4.83 10.00 -20.48
N LEU A 16 -5.00 8.83 -21.15
CA LEU A 16 -4.26 8.49 -22.36
C LEU A 16 -4.65 9.37 -23.55
N GLU A 17 -5.91 9.80 -23.64
CA GLU A 17 -6.39 10.63 -24.73
C GLU A 17 -5.61 11.94 -24.82
N GLU A 18 -5.56 12.69 -23.72
CA GLU A 18 -4.85 13.98 -23.62
C GLU A 18 -3.36 13.79 -23.86
N PHE A 19 -2.77 12.73 -23.29
CA PHE A 19 -1.36 12.42 -23.47
C PHE A 19 -0.99 12.14 -24.92
N ALA A 20 -1.75 11.26 -25.60
CA ALA A 20 -1.48 10.89 -26.98
C ALA A 20 -1.73 12.05 -27.96
N LYS A 21 -2.78 12.87 -27.73
CA LYS A 21 -3.01 14.09 -28.51
C LYS A 21 -1.87 15.09 -28.34
N GLY A 22 -1.42 15.31 -27.10
CA GLY A 22 -0.28 16.18 -26.84
C GLY A 22 1.00 15.71 -27.53
N LEU A 23 1.31 14.41 -27.49
CA LEU A 23 2.45 13.86 -28.23
C LEU A 23 2.31 14.10 -29.76
N HIS A 24 1.12 13.89 -30.28
CA HIS A 24 0.85 14.12 -31.71
C HIS A 24 1.01 15.60 -32.12
N GLU A 25 0.59 16.54 -31.28
CA GLU A 25 0.78 17.98 -31.51
C GLU A 25 2.26 18.37 -31.54
N PHE A 26 3.14 17.66 -30.84
CA PHE A 26 4.59 17.79 -30.97
C PHE A 26 5.18 17.12 -32.24
N GLY A 27 4.33 16.47 -33.05
CA GLY A 27 4.77 15.77 -34.27
C GLY A 27 5.39 14.40 -34.00
N VAL A 28 5.11 13.80 -32.82
CA VAL A 28 5.62 12.48 -32.43
C VAL A 28 4.88 11.39 -33.20
N GLU A 29 5.62 10.50 -33.88
CA GLU A 29 5.08 9.31 -34.52
C GLU A 29 4.65 8.30 -33.45
N LEU A 30 3.38 7.84 -33.50
CA LEU A 30 2.80 6.93 -32.53
C LEU A 30 2.80 5.49 -33.03
N ILE A 31 3.48 4.61 -32.30
CA ILE A 31 3.44 3.15 -32.48
C ILE A 31 2.60 2.56 -31.35
N SER A 32 1.73 1.59 -31.65
CA SER A 32 0.91 0.98 -30.61
C SER A 32 0.52 -0.46 -30.91
N THR A 33 -0.06 -1.14 -29.90
CA THR A 33 -0.42 -2.56 -29.97
C THR A 33 -1.91 -2.76 -29.69
N GLY A 34 -2.53 -3.71 -30.35
CA GLY A 34 -3.85 -4.27 -30.01
C GLY A 34 -4.91 -3.25 -29.59
N GLY A 35 -5.49 -3.44 -28.41
CA GLY A 35 -6.56 -2.57 -27.89
C GLY A 35 -6.16 -1.11 -27.65
N THR A 36 -4.87 -0.82 -27.44
CA THR A 36 -4.37 0.55 -27.33
C THR A 36 -4.33 1.22 -28.70
N ALA A 37 -3.87 0.51 -29.74
CA ALA A 37 -3.87 1.02 -31.11
C ALA A 37 -5.30 1.31 -31.59
N ALA A 38 -6.24 0.41 -31.33
CA ALA A 38 -7.65 0.62 -31.66
C ALA A 38 -8.24 1.85 -30.97
N PHE A 39 -7.94 2.04 -29.67
CA PHE A 39 -8.36 3.22 -28.92
C PHE A 39 -7.82 4.52 -29.52
N LEU A 40 -6.52 4.59 -29.78
CA LEU A 40 -5.87 5.79 -30.34
C LEU A 40 -6.37 6.11 -31.77
N LYS A 41 -6.58 5.10 -32.63
CA LYS A 41 -7.20 5.25 -33.94
C LYS A 41 -8.64 5.77 -33.83
N GLY A 42 -9.39 5.32 -32.82
CA GLY A 42 -10.74 5.81 -32.52
C GLY A 42 -10.80 7.30 -32.16
N LEU A 43 -9.69 7.87 -31.67
CA LEU A 43 -9.52 9.31 -31.43
C LEU A 43 -9.13 10.09 -32.70
N GLY A 44 -8.98 9.43 -33.82
CA GLY A 44 -8.55 10.05 -35.09
C GLY A 44 -7.04 10.27 -35.19
N LEU A 45 -6.23 9.67 -34.33
CA LEU A 45 -4.78 9.80 -34.34
C LEU A 45 -4.16 8.83 -35.36
N PRO A 46 -3.12 9.26 -36.12
CA PRO A 46 -2.35 8.37 -36.99
C PRO A 46 -1.49 7.44 -36.12
N VAL A 47 -1.75 6.14 -36.19
CA VAL A 47 -1.05 5.13 -35.38
C VAL A 47 -0.50 4.04 -36.27
N ILE A 48 0.79 3.74 -36.13
CA ILE A 48 1.45 2.59 -36.73
C ILE A 48 1.21 1.39 -35.82
N GLU A 49 0.63 0.32 -36.34
CA GLU A 49 0.50 -0.92 -35.58
C GLU A 49 1.86 -1.59 -35.43
N ILE A 50 2.04 -2.30 -34.33
CA ILE A 50 3.32 -2.96 -34.02
C ILE A 50 3.70 -3.98 -35.09
N SER A 51 2.74 -4.69 -35.67
CA SER A 51 2.94 -5.63 -36.79
C SER A 51 3.47 -4.93 -38.05
N ASP A 52 2.95 -3.73 -38.36
CA ASP A 52 3.43 -2.94 -39.49
C ASP A 52 4.83 -2.38 -39.22
N TYR A 53 5.12 -2.02 -37.95
CA TYR A 53 6.43 -1.51 -37.54
C TYR A 53 7.52 -2.59 -37.56
N THR A 54 7.19 -3.81 -37.12
CA THR A 54 8.15 -4.93 -37.07
C THR A 54 8.24 -5.70 -38.38
N GLY A 55 7.19 -5.67 -39.17
CA GLY A 55 7.01 -6.50 -40.37
C GLY A 55 6.59 -7.94 -40.06
N GLU A 56 6.27 -8.26 -38.77
CA GLU A 56 5.91 -9.57 -38.29
C GLU A 56 4.52 -9.56 -37.67
N PRO A 57 3.68 -10.61 -37.91
CA PRO A 57 2.38 -10.72 -37.28
C PRO A 57 2.49 -11.01 -35.77
N GLU A 58 1.42 -10.71 -35.02
CA GLU A 58 1.29 -11.20 -33.67
C GLU A 58 1.14 -12.73 -33.66
N LEU A 59 1.88 -13.41 -32.78
CA LEU A 59 1.88 -14.86 -32.64
C LEU A 59 1.33 -15.29 -31.28
N PHE A 60 0.83 -16.52 -31.20
CA PHE A 60 0.35 -17.14 -29.96
C PHE A 60 -0.70 -16.28 -29.24
N GLU A 61 -1.73 -15.85 -29.99
CA GLU A 61 -2.83 -15.03 -29.45
C GLU A 61 -2.35 -13.72 -28.80
N GLY A 62 -1.24 -13.14 -29.32
CA GLY A 62 -0.67 -11.89 -28.84
C GLY A 62 0.35 -12.03 -27.71
N ARG A 63 0.71 -13.25 -27.29
CA ARG A 63 1.80 -13.46 -26.31
C ARG A 63 3.16 -13.01 -26.85
N LEU A 64 3.35 -13.07 -28.17
CA LEU A 64 4.55 -12.58 -28.85
C LEU A 64 4.18 -11.51 -29.87
N LYS A 65 4.52 -10.27 -29.58
CA LYS A 65 4.28 -9.11 -30.45
C LYS A 65 5.32 -8.00 -30.30
N THR A 66 5.72 -7.67 -29.09
CA THR A 66 6.69 -6.60 -28.81
C THR A 66 8.09 -7.11 -28.50
N LEU A 67 8.26 -8.42 -28.27
CA LEU A 67 9.58 -9.04 -28.08
C LEU A 67 10.25 -9.25 -29.46
N HIS A 68 10.67 -8.16 -30.06
CA HIS A 68 11.23 -8.14 -31.40
C HIS A 68 12.48 -7.25 -31.45
N PRO A 69 13.53 -7.62 -32.24
CA PRO A 69 14.76 -6.83 -32.38
C PRO A 69 14.52 -5.38 -32.81
N MET A 70 13.52 -5.13 -33.67
CA MET A 70 13.18 -3.76 -34.11
C MET A 70 12.71 -2.90 -32.93
N VAL A 71 11.93 -3.46 -32.00
CA VAL A 71 11.42 -2.77 -30.81
C VAL A 71 12.56 -2.57 -29.80
N HIS A 72 13.17 -3.66 -29.35
CA HIS A 72 14.21 -3.59 -28.32
C HIS A 72 15.49 -2.93 -28.81
N GLY A 73 15.85 -3.08 -30.06
CA GLY A 73 16.95 -2.35 -30.68
C GLY A 73 16.68 -0.85 -30.76
N GLY A 74 15.42 -0.45 -31.06
CA GLY A 74 14.99 0.95 -31.03
C GLY A 74 15.12 1.60 -29.64
N LEU A 75 14.91 0.81 -28.57
CA LEU A 75 15.02 1.24 -27.18
C LEU A 75 16.44 1.19 -26.62
N LEU A 76 17.21 0.14 -26.93
CA LEU A 76 18.46 -0.19 -26.26
C LEU A 76 19.70 0.40 -26.91
N HIS A 77 19.68 0.74 -28.22
CA HIS A 77 20.89 1.26 -28.86
C HIS A 77 21.28 2.61 -28.26
N ARG A 78 22.55 2.74 -27.93
CA ARG A 78 23.13 3.98 -27.42
C ARG A 78 23.33 4.97 -28.56
N ARG A 79 22.73 6.14 -28.44
CA ARG A 79 22.73 7.19 -29.49
C ARG A 79 24.02 8.01 -29.52
N ASP A 80 24.80 7.91 -28.43
CA ASP A 80 26.15 8.47 -28.27
C ASP A 80 27.26 7.52 -28.72
N ASN A 81 26.92 6.29 -29.20
CA ASN A 81 27.87 5.30 -29.67
C ASN A 81 27.72 5.10 -31.19
N GLU A 82 28.73 5.51 -31.93
CA GLU A 82 28.74 5.46 -33.39
C GLU A 82 28.51 4.04 -33.95
N GLU A 83 29.09 3.03 -33.32
CA GLU A 83 28.92 1.64 -33.74
C GLU A 83 27.46 1.16 -33.54
N HIS A 84 26.80 1.54 -32.43
CA HIS A 84 25.40 1.22 -32.23
C HIS A 84 24.50 1.93 -33.27
N VAL A 85 24.78 3.18 -33.55
CA VAL A 85 24.05 3.95 -34.57
C VAL A 85 24.25 3.31 -35.96
N ARG A 86 25.48 2.90 -36.32
CA ARG A 86 25.78 2.21 -37.58
C ARG A 86 24.99 0.90 -37.69
N GLN A 87 25.06 0.06 -36.66
CA GLN A 87 24.34 -1.24 -36.61
C GLN A 87 22.81 -1.06 -36.68
N ALA A 88 22.27 -0.08 -35.99
CA ALA A 88 20.84 0.23 -36.05
C ALA A 88 20.43 0.59 -37.48
N LYS A 89 21.20 1.47 -38.15
CA LYS A 89 20.94 1.87 -39.52
C LYS A 89 21.03 0.72 -40.54
N GLU A 90 22.07 -0.12 -40.43
CA GLU A 90 22.27 -1.29 -41.28
C GLU A 90 21.13 -2.34 -41.14
N ASN A 91 20.54 -2.45 -39.96
CA ASN A 91 19.44 -3.36 -39.70
C ASN A 91 18.04 -2.70 -39.76
N GLY A 92 17.95 -1.47 -40.23
CA GLY A 92 16.66 -0.74 -40.37
C GLY A 92 16.00 -0.39 -39.05
N ILE A 93 16.73 -0.46 -37.94
CA ILE A 93 16.19 -0.19 -36.59
C ILE A 93 16.09 1.33 -36.40
N LYS A 94 14.87 1.81 -36.20
CA LYS A 94 14.60 3.21 -35.91
C LYS A 94 14.60 3.48 -34.39
N PRO A 95 15.13 4.63 -33.93
CA PRO A 95 15.05 5.01 -32.52
C PRO A 95 13.60 5.10 -32.02
N ILE A 96 13.35 4.62 -30.82
CA ILE A 96 12.11 4.87 -30.07
C ILE A 96 12.51 5.76 -28.89
N ASP A 97 11.93 6.94 -28.81
CA ASP A 97 12.37 8.01 -27.89
C ASP A 97 11.54 8.06 -26.62
N LEU A 98 10.31 7.56 -26.71
CA LEU A 98 9.40 7.46 -25.59
C LEU A 98 8.71 6.09 -25.58
N VAL A 99 8.62 5.51 -24.39
CA VAL A 99 7.79 4.31 -24.13
C VAL A 99 6.77 4.66 -23.06
N CYS A 100 5.50 4.43 -23.37
CA CYS A 100 4.40 4.55 -22.42
C CYS A 100 3.74 3.17 -22.28
N VAL A 101 3.97 2.51 -21.15
CA VAL A 101 3.48 1.17 -20.86
C VAL A 101 3.06 1.08 -19.40
N ASN A 102 1.82 0.69 -19.15
CA ASN A 102 1.43 0.20 -17.84
C ASN A 102 1.13 -1.31 -17.92
N LEU A 103 1.47 -2.02 -16.85
CA LEU A 103 1.40 -3.48 -16.82
C LEU A 103 -0.06 -3.96 -16.69
N TYR A 104 -0.31 -5.20 -17.05
CA TYR A 104 -1.58 -5.85 -16.75
C TYR A 104 -1.84 -5.83 -15.25
N PRO A 105 -3.11 -5.65 -14.81
CA PRO A 105 -3.46 -5.53 -13.39
C PRO A 105 -3.45 -6.91 -12.71
N PHE A 106 -2.27 -7.52 -12.58
CA PHE A 106 -2.09 -8.85 -11.99
C PHE A 106 -2.56 -8.85 -10.53
N GLU A 107 -2.15 -7.85 -9.75
CA GLU A 107 -2.50 -7.71 -8.33
C GLU A 107 -4.02 -7.64 -8.12
N GLU A 108 -4.73 -6.88 -8.98
CA GLU A 108 -6.19 -6.79 -8.93
C GLU A 108 -6.86 -8.10 -9.36
N THR A 109 -6.26 -8.82 -10.30
CA THR A 109 -6.78 -10.09 -10.78
C THR A 109 -6.71 -11.14 -9.69
N VAL A 110 -5.54 -11.30 -9.04
CA VAL A 110 -5.35 -12.31 -7.98
C VAL A 110 -6.01 -11.95 -6.66
N ALA A 111 -6.47 -10.71 -6.48
CA ALA A 111 -7.28 -10.29 -5.34
C ALA A 111 -8.74 -10.76 -5.42
N LYS A 112 -9.22 -11.23 -6.58
CA LYS A 112 -10.59 -11.74 -6.75
C LYS A 112 -10.74 -13.09 -6.04
N PRO A 113 -11.87 -13.33 -5.33
CA PRO A 113 -12.05 -14.56 -4.56
C PRO A 113 -12.02 -15.84 -5.39
N ASP A 114 -12.51 -15.77 -6.64
CA ASP A 114 -12.78 -16.95 -7.50
C ASP A 114 -11.78 -17.05 -8.67
N VAL A 115 -10.62 -16.37 -8.60
CA VAL A 115 -9.61 -16.42 -9.67
C VAL A 115 -9.00 -17.82 -9.76
N THR A 116 -8.96 -18.37 -10.96
CA THR A 116 -8.25 -19.63 -11.22
C THR A 116 -6.75 -19.39 -11.42
N LEU A 117 -5.96 -20.45 -11.20
CA LEU A 117 -4.50 -20.37 -11.46
C LEU A 117 -4.22 -20.05 -12.94
N GLU A 118 -4.99 -20.62 -13.84
CA GLU A 118 -4.84 -20.39 -15.28
C GLU A 118 -5.10 -18.92 -15.65
N GLU A 119 -6.19 -18.33 -15.14
CA GLU A 119 -6.51 -16.92 -15.33
C GLU A 119 -5.41 -16.00 -14.77
N ALA A 120 -4.85 -16.35 -13.61
CA ALA A 120 -3.76 -15.60 -13.02
C ALA A 120 -2.50 -15.67 -13.89
N ILE A 121 -2.14 -16.86 -14.40
CA ILE A 121 -0.98 -17.05 -15.28
C ILE A 121 -1.13 -16.24 -16.58
N GLU A 122 -2.33 -16.22 -17.19
CA GLU A 122 -2.58 -15.44 -18.41
C GLU A 122 -2.47 -13.91 -18.19
N LYS A 123 -2.52 -13.44 -16.94
CA LYS A 123 -2.34 -12.03 -16.61
C LYS A 123 -0.89 -11.68 -16.28
N ILE A 124 0.04 -12.62 -16.37
CA ILE A 124 1.47 -12.32 -16.25
C ILE A 124 1.94 -11.64 -17.55
N ASP A 125 2.27 -10.35 -17.43
CA ASP A 125 2.78 -9.55 -18.54
C ASP A 125 4.29 -9.80 -18.71
N ILE A 126 4.68 -10.23 -19.91
CA ILE A 126 6.08 -10.45 -20.29
C ILE A 126 6.60 -9.27 -21.13
N GLY A 127 5.83 -8.85 -22.12
CA GLY A 127 6.23 -7.81 -23.07
C GLY A 127 6.37 -6.43 -22.45
N GLY A 128 5.42 -6.06 -21.60
CA GLY A 128 5.40 -4.76 -20.90
C GLY A 128 6.64 -4.55 -20.02
N PRO A 129 6.92 -5.43 -19.07
CA PRO A 129 8.14 -5.35 -18.26
C PRO A 129 9.42 -5.35 -19.09
N SER A 130 9.49 -6.13 -20.18
CA SER A 130 10.65 -6.18 -21.05
C SER A 130 10.91 -4.83 -21.74
N MET A 131 9.87 -4.19 -22.28
CA MET A 131 9.98 -2.85 -22.90
C MET A 131 10.35 -1.78 -21.87
N LEU A 132 9.68 -1.77 -20.71
CA LEU A 132 9.96 -0.84 -19.63
C LEU A 132 11.41 -0.91 -19.18
N ARG A 133 11.92 -2.11 -18.92
CA ARG A 133 13.31 -2.34 -18.49
C ARG A 133 14.33 -1.95 -19.55
N SER A 134 14.03 -2.22 -20.85
CA SER A 134 14.89 -1.81 -21.97
C SER A 134 15.01 -0.29 -22.07
N ALA A 135 13.87 0.42 -22.00
CA ALA A 135 13.81 1.87 -22.01
C ALA A 135 14.50 2.50 -20.78
N ALA A 136 14.20 1.97 -19.58
CA ALA A 136 14.79 2.45 -18.33
C ALA A 136 16.32 2.25 -18.31
N LYS A 137 16.84 1.15 -18.85
CA LYS A 137 18.28 0.93 -18.99
C LYS A 137 18.95 2.00 -19.87
N ASN A 138 18.24 2.52 -20.86
CA ASN A 138 18.72 3.55 -21.79
C ASN A 138 18.11 4.93 -21.51
N TYR A 139 17.84 5.25 -20.24
CA TYR A 139 17.21 6.53 -19.85
C TYR A 139 17.99 7.77 -20.32
N ALA A 140 19.27 7.63 -20.62
CA ALA A 140 20.03 8.72 -21.24
C ALA A 140 19.41 9.20 -22.56
N SER A 141 18.73 8.31 -23.28
CA SER A 141 18.15 8.56 -24.60
C SER A 141 16.63 8.34 -24.68
N VAL A 142 16.01 7.65 -23.72
CA VAL A 142 14.61 7.24 -23.80
C VAL A 142 13.84 7.71 -22.57
N THR A 143 12.70 8.36 -22.82
CA THR A 143 11.71 8.69 -21.79
C THR A 143 10.79 7.49 -21.56
N VAL A 144 10.75 6.96 -20.35
CA VAL A 144 9.91 5.81 -20.01
C VAL A 144 8.81 6.21 -19.04
N VAL A 145 7.55 5.99 -19.44
CA VAL A 145 6.37 6.38 -18.65
C VAL A 145 5.59 5.11 -18.29
N SER A 146 5.47 4.81 -17.00
CA SER A 146 4.79 3.61 -16.51
C SER A 146 3.53 3.91 -15.70
N ASP A 147 3.19 5.19 -15.53
CA ASP A 147 2.09 5.63 -14.65
C ASP A 147 1.36 6.82 -15.29
N PRO A 148 0.02 6.76 -15.42
CA PRO A 148 -0.79 7.88 -15.92
C PRO A 148 -0.60 9.20 -15.17
N ALA A 149 -0.24 9.16 -13.88
CA ALA A 149 0.02 10.35 -13.07
C ALA A 149 1.20 11.21 -13.60
N ASP A 150 2.08 10.63 -14.43
CA ASP A 150 3.22 11.35 -15.02
C ASP A 150 2.88 12.07 -16.34
N TYR A 151 1.74 11.78 -16.98
CA TYR A 151 1.42 12.26 -18.33
C TYR A 151 1.45 13.78 -18.44
N ALA A 152 0.73 14.47 -17.58
CA ALA A 152 0.66 15.94 -17.61
C ALA A 152 2.04 16.56 -17.43
N ARG A 153 2.82 16.07 -16.46
CA ARG A 153 4.18 16.56 -16.20
C ARG A 153 5.10 16.38 -17.41
N ILE A 154 5.00 15.26 -18.12
CA ILE A 154 5.81 15.00 -19.31
C ILE A 154 5.46 15.96 -20.43
N LEU A 155 4.18 16.21 -20.70
CA LEU A 155 3.74 17.17 -21.71
C LEU A 155 4.19 18.61 -21.38
N ASP A 156 4.06 19.03 -20.12
CA ASP A 156 4.52 20.35 -19.66
C ASP A 156 6.04 20.51 -19.84
N GLU A 157 6.78 19.45 -19.54
CA GLU A 157 8.23 19.47 -19.73
C GLU A 157 8.63 19.49 -21.21
N MET A 158 7.95 18.73 -22.07
CA MET A 158 8.14 18.78 -23.53
C MET A 158 7.85 20.17 -24.10
N GLN A 159 6.82 20.84 -23.59
CA GLN A 159 6.50 22.21 -23.99
C GLN A 159 7.64 23.17 -23.63
N THR A 160 8.22 23.04 -22.45
CA THR A 160 9.30 23.89 -21.94
C THR A 160 10.64 23.58 -22.63
N HIS A 161 10.88 22.34 -23.02
CA HIS A 161 12.15 21.84 -23.55
C HIS A 161 12.10 21.50 -25.07
N LYS A 162 11.21 22.15 -25.82
CA LYS A 162 11.12 22.02 -27.30
C LYS A 162 10.92 20.56 -27.75
N GLY A 163 10.01 19.84 -27.09
CA GLY A 163 9.64 18.47 -27.43
C GLY A 163 10.55 17.40 -26.82
N ASP A 164 11.39 17.75 -25.84
CA ASP A 164 12.24 16.78 -25.11
C ASP A 164 11.92 16.78 -23.60
N THR A 165 12.41 15.79 -22.89
CA THR A 165 12.43 15.71 -21.43
C THR A 165 13.84 15.89 -20.90
N THR A 166 13.99 16.37 -19.65
CA THR A 166 15.31 16.49 -19.04
C THR A 166 15.90 15.14 -18.65
N LEU A 167 17.23 15.07 -18.60
CA LEU A 167 17.92 13.86 -18.11
C LEU A 167 17.46 13.50 -16.70
N LYS A 168 17.25 14.50 -15.83
CA LYS A 168 16.80 14.30 -14.45
C LYS A 168 15.41 13.63 -14.38
N THR A 169 14.51 14.04 -15.24
CA THR A 169 13.18 13.42 -15.36
C THR A 169 13.31 11.97 -15.82
N ARG A 170 14.11 11.70 -16.86
CA ARG A 170 14.34 10.34 -17.35
C ARG A 170 14.97 9.42 -16.30
N GLU A 171 15.94 9.91 -15.50
CA GLU A 171 16.50 9.18 -14.36
C GLU A 171 15.42 8.79 -13.35
N ASN A 172 14.60 9.75 -12.93
CA ASN A 172 13.53 9.51 -11.95
C ASN A 172 12.50 8.49 -12.48
N LEU A 173 12.10 8.62 -13.75
CA LEU A 173 11.19 7.67 -14.40
C LEU A 173 11.81 6.28 -14.51
N ALA A 174 13.10 6.15 -14.79
CA ALA A 174 13.78 4.87 -14.84
C ALA A 174 13.79 4.17 -13.46
N VAL A 175 14.03 4.91 -12.39
CA VAL A 175 13.91 4.39 -11.01
C VAL A 175 12.49 3.88 -10.76
N LYS A 176 11.47 4.69 -11.13
CA LYS A 176 10.05 4.32 -10.98
C LYS A 176 9.71 3.02 -11.72
N VAL A 177 10.28 2.82 -12.92
CA VAL A 177 10.11 1.56 -13.67
C VAL A 177 10.68 0.36 -12.92
N PHE A 178 11.93 0.45 -12.42
CA PHE A 178 12.52 -0.67 -11.69
C PHE A 178 11.78 -0.97 -10.37
N MET A 179 11.28 0.04 -9.69
CA MET A 179 10.39 -0.15 -8.55
C MET A 179 9.10 -0.88 -8.97
N ARG A 180 8.44 -0.42 -10.05
CA ARG A 180 7.18 -1.03 -10.54
C ARG A 180 7.37 -2.48 -10.97
N THR A 181 8.43 -2.79 -11.72
CA THR A 181 8.71 -4.17 -12.18
C THR A 181 9.11 -5.08 -11.03
N SER A 182 9.85 -4.59 -10.04
CA SER A 182 10.17 -5.34 -8.81
C SER A 182 8.92 -5.67 -8.01
N ASN A 183 7.99 -4.71 -7.84
CA ASN A 183 6.72 -4.93 -7.17
C ASN A 183 5.86 -5.97 -7.91
N TYR A 184 5.83 -5.87 -9.22
CA TYR A 184 5.11 -6.79 -10.09
C TYR A 184 5.62 -8.22 -9.97
N ASP A 185 6.93 -8.41 -10.08
CA ASP A 185 7.57 -9.72 -9.92
C ASP A 185 7.37 -10.29 -8.50
N ASN A 186 7.38 -9.42 -7.48
CA ASN A 186 7.09 -9.82 -6.10
C ASN A 186 5.64 -10.30 -5.93
N ALA A 187 4.66 -9.60 -6.53
CA ALA A 187 3.27 -10.02 -6.50
C ALA A 187 3.06 -11.41 -7.14
N ILE A 188 3.71 -11.64 -8.29
CA ILE A 188 3.70 -12.95 -8.97
C ILE A 188 4.33 -14.02 -8.09
N THR A 189 5.51 -13.75 -7.53
CA THR A 189 6.25 -14.67 -6.66
C THR A 189 5.43 -15.07 -5.44
N ASN A 190 4.79 -14.12 -4.79
CA ASN A 190 3.94 -14.38 -3.64
C ASN A 190 2.73 -15.24 -4.01
N TYR A 191 2.02 -14.89 -5.10
CA TYR A 191 0.86 -15.66 -5.55
C TYR A 191 1.23 -17.11 -5.90
N LEU A 192 2.24 -17.32 -6.74
CA LEU A 192 2.68 -18.66 -7.15
C LEU A 192 3.28 -19.45 -5.98
N GLY A 193 3.98 -18.78 -5.07
CA GLY A 193 4.53 -19.40 -3.87
C GLY A 193 3.46 -19.96 -2.93
N HIS A 194 2.28 -19.30 -2.85
CA HIS A 194 1.13 -19.83 -2.10
C HIS A 194 0.45 -21.02 -2.78
N GLN A 195 0.57 -21.14 -4.10
CA GLN A 195 0.02 -22.28 -4.86
C GLN A 195 0.95 -23.49 -4.84
N SER A 196 2.24 -23.31 -4.57
CA SER A 196 3.22 -24.39 -4.51
C SER A 196 3.14 -25.17 -3.20
N ALA A 197 3.08 -26.51 -3.28
CA ALA A 197 3.15 -27.38 -2.11
C ALA A 197 4.52 -27.34 -1.40
N GLU A 198 5.59 -26.97 -2.12
CA GLU A 198 6.91 -26.72 -1.57
C GLU A 198 7.05 -25.22 -1.28
N SER A 199 6.93 -24.86 0.00
CA SER A 199 7.17 -23.50 0.46
C SER A 199 8.54 -23.02 0.00
N THR A 200 8.59 -22.04 -0.89
CA THR A 200 9.84 -21.37 -1.31
C THR A 200 10.35 -20.48 -0.16
N LYS A 201 10.82 -21.11 0.92
CA LYS A 201 11.45 -20.39 2.05
C LYS A 201 12.82 -19.78 1.71
N GLY A 202 13.21 -19.74 0.43
CA GLY A 202 14.55 -19.33 0.00
C GLY A 202 14.80 -17.83 0.07
N SER A 203 13.78 -16.99 -0.11
CA SER A 203 13.91 -15.53 -0.03
C SER A 203 12.60 -14.90 0.40
N PHE A 204 12.68 -13.72 1.02
CA PHE A 204 11.52 -12.92 1.41
C PHE A 204 11.72 -11.51 0.86
N CYS A 205 10.76 -11.03 0.09
CA CYS A 205 10.79 -9.72 -0.52
C CYS A 205 9.56 -8.92 -0.10
N ILE A 206 9.79 -7.66 0.31
CA ILE A 206 8.73 -6.71 0.61
C ILE A 206 8.89 -5.53 -0.32
N CYS A 207 7.82 -5.16 -0.96
CA CYS A 207 7.77 -3.96 -1.75
C CYS A 207 6.48 -3.22 -1.43
N ALA A 208 6.61 -1.99 -0.98
CA ALA A 208 5.49 -1.15 -0.59
C ALA A 208 5.74 0.29 -1.04
N PRO A 209 4.73 1.00 -1.59
CA PRO A 209 4.88 2.41 -1.93
C PRO A 209 5.02 3.26 -0.67
N LEU A 210 5.73 4.38 -0.77
CA LEU A 210 5.76 5.39 0.28
C LEU A 210 4.33 5.92 0.47
N TYR A 211 3.81 5.77 1.69
CA TYR A 211 2.52 6.34 2.07
C TYR A 211 2.69 7.77 2.59
N GLN A 212 3.61 7.96 3.54
CA GLN A 212 3.83 9.24 4.19
C GLN A 212 5.23 9.33 4.79
N GLU A 213 5.89 10.47 4.67
CA GLU A 213 7.01 10.84 5.54
C GLU A 213 6.46 11.18 6.92
N LEU A 214 7.03 10.58 7.96
CA LEU A 214 6.60 10.79 9.32
C LEU A 214 7.34 11.98 9.92
N ARG A 215 6.73 12.60 10.91
CA ARG A 215 7.29 13.80 11.55
C ARG A 215 8.67 13.56 12.17
N TYR A 216 8.92 12.38 12.73
CA TYR A 216 10.20 11.86 13.26
C TYR A 216 10.05 10.40 13.66
N GLY A 217 11.18 9.72 13.94
CA GLY A 217 11.24 8.37 14.48
C GLY A 217 10.95 8.29 15.97
N ASP A 218 11.73 7.53 16.73
CA ASP A 218 11.63 7.50 18.19
C ASP A 218 12.10 8.82 18.82
N ASN A 219 13.07 9.46 18.20
CA ASN A 219 13.62 10.73 18.64
C ASN A 219 13.49 11.81 17.55
N PRO A 220 13.41 13.11 17.93
CA PRO A 220 13.15 14.21 16.99
C PRO A 220 14.15 14.37 15.85
N HIS A 221 15.37 13.85 15.99
CA HIS A 221 16.44 13.93 14.99
C HIS A 221 16.46 12.75 14.01
N GLN A 222 15.61 11.76 14.22
CA GLN A 222 15.52 10.56 13.38
C GLN A 222 14.47 10.78 12.30
N GLU A 223 14.85 10.63 11.03
CA GLU A 223 13.92 10.56 9.93
C GLU A 223 13.16 9.24 9.97
N ALA A 224 11.89 9.26 9.61
CA ALA A 224 11.05 8.08 9.54
C ALA A 224 10.05 8.20 8.39
N SER A 225 9.72 7.06 7.81
CA SER A 225 8.77 6.97 6.70
C SER A 225 7.84 5.78 6.89
N LEU A 226 6.60 5.93 6.49
CA LEU A 226 5.59 4.88 6.51
C LEU A 226 5.32 4.43 5.07
N TYR A 227 5.36 3.13 4.86
CA TYR A 227 5.13 2.52 3.56
C TYR A 227 3.88 1.63 3.57
N GLY A 228 3.26 1.43 2.43
CA GLY A 228 2.10 0.57 2.25
C GLY A 228 0.77 1.32 2.23
N SER A 229 -0.31 0.63 2.58
CA SER A 229 -1.70 1.11 2.48
C SER A 229 -2.31 1.47 3.84
N PHE A 230 -1.53 2.09 4.71
CA PHE A 230 -1.97 2.50 6.05
C PHE A 230 -3.28 3.29 6.04
N GLY A 231 -3.43 4.20 5.07
CA GLY A 231 -4.62 5.06 4.93
C GLY A 231 -5.92 4.31 4.63
N ASP A 232 -5.85 3.13 4.05
CA ASP A 232 -7.02 2.28 3.77
C ASP A 232 -7.59 1.68 5.06
N ILE A 233 -6.74 1.54 6.07
CA ILE A 233 -7.08 0.98 7.38
C ILE A 233 -7.36 2.10 8.39
N PHE A 234 -6.47 3.11 8.44
CA PHE A 234 -6.49 4.19 9.43
C PHE A 234 -6.54 5.55 8.73
N ASN A 235 -7.74 6.09 8.60
CA ASN A 235 -7.93 7.40 7.99
C ASN A 235 -7.82 8.51 9.05
N GLN A 236 -6.78 9.32 8.96
CA GLN A 236 -6.61 10.48 9.84
C GLN A 236 -7.55 11.61 9.41
N LEU A 237 -8.55 11.90 10.23
CA LEU A 237 -9.57 12.93 9.97
C LEU A 237 -9.12 14.33 10.37
N GLN A 238 -8.20 14.44 11.33
CA GLN A 238 -7.60 15.70 11.79
C GLN A 238 -6.38 15.47 12.69
N GLY A 239 -5.73 16.55 13.09
CA GLY A 239 -4.63 16.58 14.04
C GLY A 239 -3.29 16.81 13.38
N LYS A 240 -2.22 16.75 14.18
CA LYS A 240 -0.83 16.84 13.70
C LYS A 240 -0.48 15.60 12.88
N GLU A 241 0.53 15.72 12.04
CA GLU A 241 1.14 14.58 11.36
C GLU A 241 1.56 13.48 12.34
N LEU A 242 1.51 12.24 11.88
CA LEU A 242 1.90 11.08 12.66
C LEU A 242 3.42 11.08 12.89
N SER A 243 3.85 10.60 14.05
CA SER A 243 5.21 10.16 14.30
C SER A 243 5.29 8.63 14.24
N TYR A 244 6.49 8.10 14.22
CA TYR A 244 6.74 6.65 14.26
C TYR A 244 6.04 5.99 15.46
N THR A 245 6.18 6.58 16.66
CA THR A 245 5.53 6.09 17.88
C THR A 245 4.01 6.15 17.81
N ASN A 246 3.42 7.16 17.13
CA ASN A 246 1.97 7.20 16.94
C ASN A 246 1.47 6.03 16.08
N VAL A 247 2.21 5.63 15.04
CA VAL A 247 1.85 4.47 14.21
C VAL A 247 1.87 3.19 15.02
N LEU A 248 2.90 2.99 15.86
CA LEU A 248 2.98 1.84 16.78
C LEU A 248 1.82 1.83 17.78
N ASP A 249 1.51 2.98 18.37
CA ASP A 249 0.41 3.12 19.32
C ASP A 249 -0.96 2.83 18.67
N ILE A 250 -1.18 3.28 17.42
CA ILE A 250 -2.39 3.02 16.65
C ILE A 250 -2.51 1.51 16.37
N GLU A 251 -1.43 0.85 15.97
CA GLU A 251 -1.40 -0.61 15.77
C GLU A 251 -1.73 -1.36 17.04
N GLY A 252 -1.08 -1.04 18.16
CA GLY A 252 -1.35 -1.65 19.45
C GLY A 252 -2.78 -1.44 19.93
N ALA A 253 -3.34 -0.25 19.70
CA ALA A 253 -4.74 0.06 20.03
C ALA A 253 -5.73 -0.75 19.17
N ALA A 254 -5.47 -0.90 17.88
CA ALA A 254 -6.29 -1.70 16.99
C ALA A 254 -6.25 -3.19 17.34
N GLU A 255 -5.07 -3.72 17.68
CA GLU A 255 -4.94 -5.10 18.15
C GLU A 255 -5.71 -5.34 19.45
N LEU A 256 -5.61 -4.43 20.43
CA LEU A 256 -6.34 -4.54 21.68
C LEU A 256 -7.85 -4.53 21.43
N ILE A 257 -8.36 -3.50 20.77
CA ILE A 257 -9.81 -3.25 20.73
C ILE A 257 -10.56 -4.30 19.93
N THR A 258 -9.93 -4.92 18.94
CA THR A 258 -10.54 -5.97 18.11
C THR A 258 -10.64 -7.33 18.81
N GLN A 259 -10.05 -7.47 20.01
CA GLN A 259 -10.26 -8.65 20.85
C GLN A 259 -11.66 -8.68 21.48
N PHE A 260 -12.41 -7.58 21.48
CA PHE A 260 -13.64 -7.41 22.22
C PHE A 260 -14.87 -7.30 21.31
N ARG A 261 -15.92 -8.06 21.65
CA ARG A 261 -17.21 -8.01 20.94
C ARG A 261 -18.20 -7.05 21.59
N ARG A 262 -18.18 -6.91 22.91
CA ARG A 262 -19.01 -5.99 23.68
C ARG A 262 -18.46 -4.56 23.54
N PRO A 263 -19.30 -3.50 23.73
CA PRO A 263 -18.82 -2.13 23.74
C PRO A 263 -17.65 -1.96 24.71
N THR A 264 -16.51 -1.53 24.20
CA THR A 264 -15.25 -1.48 24.94
C THR A 264 -14.50 -0.20 24.65
N VAL A 265 -13.87 0.35 25.68
CA VAL A 265 -12.92 1.44 25.62
C VAL A 265 -11.56 0.95 26.06
N GLY A 266 -10.53 1.16 25.26
CA GLY A 266 -9.13 0.96 25.62
C GLY A 266 -8.40 2.28 25.76
N ILE A 267 -7.57 2.40 26.79
CA ILE A 267 -6.66 3.50 27.03
C ILE A 267 -5.26 2.94 27.01
N LEU A 268 -4.43 3.42 26.06
CA LEU A 268 -3.07 2.92 25.88
C LEU A 268 -2.06 4.07 26.02
N LYS A 269 -0.87 3.70 26.43
CA LYS A 269 0.30 4.59 26.41
C LYS A 269 1.53 3.75 26.10
N HIS A 270 2.31 4.19 25.07
CA HIS A 270 3.49 3.47 24.60
C HIS A 270 3.17 1.99 24.29
N THR A 271 2.14 1.79 23.46
CA THR A 271 1.61 0.48 23.02
C THR A 271 0.99 -0.41 24.11
N ASN A 272 1.15 -0.08 25.39
CA ASN A 272 0.59 -0.85 26.50
C ASN A 272 -0.75 -0.29 26.98
N PRO A 273 -1.74 -1.16 27.27
CA PRO A 273 -2.98 -0.73 27.91
C PRO A 273 -2.73 -0.31 29.38
N CYS A 274 -3.17 0.88 29.73
CA CYS A 274 -3.21 1.36 31.11
C CYS A 274 -4.62 1.30 31.72
N GLY A 275 -5.64 1.08 30.88
CA GLY A 275 -7.00 0.83 31.31
C GLY A 275 -7.86 0.27 30.17
N VAL A 276 -8.69 -0.71 30.49
CA VAL A 276 -9.68 -1.26 29.54
C VAL A 276 -11.00 -1.43 30.29
N GLY A 277 -12.09 -0.94 29.73
CA GLY A 277 -13.41 -1.05 30.32
C GLY A 277 -14.47 -1.50 29.31
N GLN A 278 -15.42 -2.27 29.79
CA GLN A 278 -16.58 -2.73 29.02
C GLN A 278 -17.88 -2.32 29.69
N ASP A 279 -18.85 -1.94 28.88
CA ASP A 279 -20.21 -1.68 29.33
C ASP A 279 -21.21 -1.95 28.19
N ASP A 280 -22.34 -2.60 28.50
CA ASP A 280 -23.31 -2.96 27.47
C ASP A 280 -24.26 -1.81 27.10
N GLU A 281 -24.37 -0.82 27.98
CA GLU A 281 -25.33 0.26 27.84
C GLU A 281 -24.72 1.51 27.18
N ASP A 282 -23.51 1.94 27.64
CA ASP A 282 -22.91 3.19 27.18
C ASP A 282 -21.37 3.12 27.17
N LEU A 283 -20.77 3.62 26.06
CA LEU A 283 -19.30 3.80 25.97
C LEU A 283 -18.75 4.76 27.04
N ARG A 284 -19.55 5.68 27.55
CA ARG A 284 -19.15 6.57 28.63
C ARG A 284 -18.93 5.80 29.92
N ASN A 285 -19.77 4.81 30.24
CA ASN A 285 -19.60 3.94 31.37
C ASN A 285 -18.36 3.03 31.18
N ALA A 286 -18.16 2.51 29.96
CA ALA A 286 -16.95 1.76 29.63
C ALA A 286 -15.68 2.62 29.80
N TRP A 287 -15.72 3.89 29.40
CA TRP A 287 -14.64 4.84 29.65
C TRP A 287 -14.37 5.02 31.14
N GLN A 288 -15.41 5.25 31.94
CA GLN A 288 -15.23 5.45 33.38
C GLN A 288 -14.52 4.25 34.03
N LYS A 289 -14.94 3.03 33.70
CA LYS A 289 -14.30 1.79 34.17
C LYS A 289 -12.83 1.70 33.73
N ALA A 290 -12.52 2.04 32.48
CA ALA A 290 -11.15 2.05 31.98
C ALA A 290 -10.30 3.13 32.69
N PHE A 291 -10.84 4.34 32.88
CA PHE A 291 -10.15 5.45 33.48
C PHE A 291 -9.86 5.23 34.98
N GLU A 292 -10.75 4.60 35.73
CA GLU A 292 -10.57 4.27 37.13
C GLU A 292 -9.39 3.32 37.40
N THR A 293 -8.94 2.57 36.38
CA THR A 293 -7.77 1.70 36.51
C THR A 293 -6.48 2.49 36.71
N ASP A 294 -6.32 3.61 36.00
CA ASP A 294 -5.22 4.54 36.12
C ASP A 294 -5.67 5.94 35.71
N THR A 295 -5.72 6.86 36.65
CA THR A 295 -6.20 8.23 36.44
C THR A 295 -5.09 9.20 35.99
N GLN A 296 -3.83 8.77 35.95
CA GLN A 296 -2.68 9.61 35.58
C GLN A 296 -2.15 9.29 34.19
N ALA A 297 -1.97 8.02 33.84
CA ALA A 297 -1.43 7.57 32.57
C ALA A 297 -2.27 7.98 31.32
N PRO A 298 -3.61 8.12 31.39
CA PRO A 298 -4.42 8.58 30.27
C PRO A 298 -4.06 9.94 29.68
N PHE A 299 -3.39 10.82 30.47
CA PHE A 299 -2.94 12.11 30.00
C PHE A 299 -1.90 11.97 28.87
N GLY A 300 -2.27 12.44 27.67
CA GLY A 300 -1.46 12.29 26.46
C GLY A 300 -1.42 10.87 25.89
N GLY A 301 -2.34 10.01 26.30
CA GLY A 301 -2.46 8.65 25.79
C GLY A 301 -3.28 8.51 24.51
N VAL A 302 -3.46 7.26 24.10
CA VAL A 302 -4.26 6.84 22.96
C VAL A 302 -5.56 6.21 23.48
N ILE A 303 -6.69 6.65 22.94
CA ILE A 303 -8.00 6.14 23.29
C ILE A 303 -8.60 5.44 22.08
N VAL A 304 -9.07 4.22 22.26
CA VAL A 304 -9.67 3.42 21.20
C VAL A 304 -11.01 2.84 21.65
N VAL A 305 -11.97 2.82 20.73
CA VAL A 305 -13.28 2.23 20.94
C VAL A 305 -13.67 1.32 19.78
N ASN A 306 -14.49 0.28 20.07
CA ASN A 306 -14.99 -0.66 19.06
C ASN A 306 -16.43 -0.38 18.61
N ARG A 307 -16.96 0.78 18.94
CA ARG A 307 -18.27 1.27 18.50
C ARG A 307 -18.12 2.70 17.96
N PRO A 308 -19.10 3.22 17.23
CA PRO A 308 -19.11 4.65 16.85
C PRO A 308 -18.91 5.54 18.06
N MET A 309 -18.06 6.56 17.92
CA MET A 309 -17.82 7.55 18.96
C MET A 309 -19.08 8.40 19.16
N THR A 310 -19.67 8.32 20.35
CA THR A 310 -20.88 9.06 20.70
C THR A 310 -20.58 10.44 21.25
N GLU A 311 -21.55 11.36 21.16
CA GLU A 311 -21.46 12.70 21.78
C GLU A 311 -21.13 12.61 23.29
N GLY A 312 -21.76 11.67 24.01
CA GLY A 312 -21.57 11.51 25.46
C GLY A 312 -20.12 11.23 25.83
N LEU A 313 -19.46 10.31 25.12
CA LEU A 313 -18.05 10.01 25.34
C LEU A 313 -17.16 11.16 24.82
N ALA A 314 -17.43 11.70 23.63
CA ALA A 314 -16.65 12.80 23.05
C ALA A 314 -16.61 14.04 23.97
N ARG A 315 -17.71 14.32 24.67
CA ARG A 315 -17.80 15.41 25.64
C ARG A 315 -16.82 15.21 26.80
N VAL A 316 -16.71 14.01 27.32
CA VAL A 316 -15.74 13.67 28.38
C VAL A 316 -14.31 13.80 27.85
N LEU A 317 -14.04 13.22 26.67
CA LEU A 317 -12.71 13.23 26.05
C LEU A 317 -12.28 14.65 25.65
N SER A 318 -13.21 15.56 25.39
CA SER A 318 -12.89 16.94 25.05
C SER A 318 -12.16 17.68 26.19
N ALA A 319 -12.40 17.29 27.43
CA ALA A 319 -11.80 17.89 28.62
C ALA A 319 -10.42 17.33 29.00
N ILE A 320 -10.03 16.17 28.42
CA ILE A 320 -8.77 15.48 28.77
C ILE A 320 -7.78 15.66 27.64
N PHE A 321 -6.51 15.92 27.96
CA PHE A 321 -5.46 15.94 26.95
C PHE A 321 -5.19 14.53 26.43
N THR A 322 -5.44 14.32 25.14
CA THR A 322 -5.33 13.03 24.44
C THR A 322 -4.54 13.24 23.15
N ASP A 323 -3.60 12.37 22.86
CA ASP A 323 -2.77 12.47 21.66
C ASP A 323 -3.46 11.86 20.43
N VAL A 324 -4.10 10.69 20.59
CA VAL A 324 -4.81 9.96 19.51
C VAL A 324 -6.15 9.45 20.01
N ILE A 325 -7.19 9.59 19.20
CA ILE A 325 -8.51 8.96 19.42
C ILE A 325 -8.88 8.14 18.19
N ILE A 326 -9.23 6.88 18.41
CA ILE A 326 -9.51 5.90 17.36
C ILE A 326 -10.93 5.34 17.55
N ALA A 327 -11.75 5.41 16.51
CA ALA A 327 -13.07 4.80 16.49
C ALA A 327 -13.39 4.28 15.07
N PRO A 328 -14.28 3.30 14.92
CA PRO A 328 -14.74 2.86 13.60
C PRO A 328 -15.53 3.94 12.88
N GLU A 329 -16.28 4.78 13.62
CA GLU A 329 -17.06 5.90 13.09
C GLU A 329 -17.22 6.98 14.18
N TYR A 330 -17.71 8.17 13.79
CA TYR A 330 -17.93 9.31 14.68
C TYR A 330 -19.29 9.92 14.39
N ASP A 331 -20.17 10.04 15.41
CA ASP A 331 -21.40 10.82 15.28
C ASP A 331 -21.08 12.28 14.96
N ALA A 332 -21.98 12.99 14.30
CA ALA A 332 -21.77 14.37 13.87
C ALA A 332 -21.46 15.31 15.04
N GLU A 333 -22.17 15.16 16.15
CA GLU A 333 -22.01 15.91 17.40
C GLU A 333 -20.66 15.57 18.06
N ALA A 334 -20.30 14.30 18.12
CA ALA A 334 -19.01 13.84 18.61
C ALA A 334 -17.86 14.45 17.79
N ARG A 335 -18.00 14.43 16.46
CA ARG A 335 -17.03 15.01 15.55
C ARG A 335 -16.86 16.51 15.78
N ALA A 336 -17.95 17.26 15.92
CA ALA A 336 -17.93 18.70 16.17
C ALA A 336 -17.26 19.07 17.50
N LEU A 337 -17.45 18.26 18.55
CA LEU A 337 -16.78 18.45 19.85
C LEU A 337 -15.26 18.21 19.73
N LEU A 338 -14.85 17.10 19.10
CA LEU A 338 -13.45 16.72 18.98
C LEU A 338 -12.67 17.60 18.01
N GLN A 339 -13.31 18.24 17.02
CA GLN A 339 -12.68 19.22 16.13
C GLN A 339 -12.02 20.39 16.87
N LYS A 340 -12.50 20.73 18.07
CA LYS A 340 -11.88 21.79 18.91
C LYS A 340 -10.48 21.42 19.38
N LYS A 341 -10.12 20.14 19.41
CA LYS A 341 -8.81 19.62 19.82
C LYS A 341 -7.85 19.58 18.63
N LYS A 342 -7.45 20.74 18.09
CA LYS A 342 -6.69 20.89 16.84
C LYS A 342 -5.44 20.01 16.72
N ASN A 343 -4.80 19.69 17.83
CA ASN A 343 -3.56 18.91 17.86
C ASN A 343 -3.80 17.39 18.06
N CYS A 344 -4.98 17.00 18.51
CA CYS A 344 -5.34 15.59 18.71
C CYS A 344 -5.60 14.91 17.37
N ARG A 345 -5.01 13.77 17.18
CA ARG A 345 -5.21 12.94 15.99
C ARG A 345 -6.48 12.15 16.13
N ILE A 346 -7.44 12.44 15.27
CA ILE A 346 -8.71 11.70 15.20
C ILE A 346 -8.60 10.74 14.04
N ILE A 347 -8.66 9.45 14.35
CA ILE A 347 -8.45 8.36 13.39
C ILE A 347 -9.74 7.56 13.23
N ARG A 348 -10.21 7.43 12.01
CA ARG A 348 -11.26 6.48 11.67
C ARG A 348 -10.62 5.16 11.27
N MET A 349 -10.94 4.09 11.99
CA MET A 349 -10.44 2.74 11.72
C MET A 349 -11.44 1.94 10.89
N ASN A 350 -11.03 1.53 9.71
CA ASN A 350 -11.76 0.52 8.94
C ASN A 350 -11.48 -0.87 9.57
N THR A 351 -12.41 -1.32 10.41
CA THR A 351 -12.26 -2.57 11.15
C THR A 351 -12.16 -3.79 10.24
N GLU A 352 -12.86 -3.81 9.12
CA GLU A 352 -12.80 -4.93 8.16
C GLU A 352 -11.43 -4.99 7.47
N ALA A 353 -10.94 -3.85 6.98
CA ALA A 353 -9.60 -3.76 6.40
C ALA A 353 -8.51 -4.14 7.41
N TRP A 354 -8.64 -3.72 8.68
CA TRP A 354 -7.74 -4.14 9.76
C TRP A 354 -7.77 -5.64 9.97
N MET A 355 -8.96 -6.25 10.08
CA MET A 355 -9.10 -7.70 10.28
C MET A 355 -8.52 -8.54 9.13
N LYS A 356 -8.46 -7.96 7.92
CA LYS A 356 -7.77 -8.56 6.78
C LYS A 356 -6.24 -8.37 6.91
N ALA A 357 -5.78 -7.15 7.16
CA ALA A 357 -4.36 -6.82 7.27
C ALA A 357 -3.64 -7.54 8.42
N ARG A 358 -4.31 -7.75 9.56
CA ARG A 358 -3.73 -8.48 10.69
C ARG A 358 -3.48 -9.98 10.44
N ARG A 359 -3.81 -10.50 9.27
CA ARG A 359 -3.42 -11.87 8.86
C ARG A 359 -2.01 -11.92 8.31
N GLU A 360 -1.48 -10.77 7.89
CA GLU A 360 -0.12 -10.64 7.39
C GLU A 360 0.91 -10.85 8.53
N PRO A 361 2.09 -11.40 8.23
CA PRO A 361 3.13 -11.61 9.23
C PRO A 361 3.65 -10.28 9.80
N ILE A 362 4.08 -10.31 11.05
CA ILE A 362 4.87 -9.23 11.65
C ILE A 362 6.29 -9.32 11.09
N ILE A 363 6.82 -8.17 10.70
CA ILE A 363 8.16 -8.04 10.16
C ILE A 363 8.94 -7.08 11.05
N ARG A 364 10.12 -7.47 11.47
CA ARG A 364 11.01 -6.65 12.28
C ARG A 364 12.42 -6.68 11.74
N SER A 365 13.08 -5.54 11.73
CA SER A 365 14.49 -5.46 11.39
C SER A 365 15.36 -6.32 12.33
N ALA A 366 16.39 -6.93 11.78
CA ALA A 366 17.42 -7.67 12.50
C ALA A 366 18.79 -7.30 11.91
N PRO A 367 19.89 -7.45 12.64
CA PRO A 367 21.21 -7.22 12.09
C PRO A 367 21.44 -8.07 10.81
N GLY A 368 21.70 -7.39 9.70
CA GLY A 368 21.90 -8.02 8.40
C GLY A 368 20.64 -8.46 7.66
N GLY A 369 19.43 -8.14 8.15
CA GLY A 369 18.18 -8.52 7.51
C GLY A 369 16.95 -8.20 8.35
N PHE A 370 16.00 -9.13 8.37
CA PHE A 370 14.77 -9.00 9.15
C PHE A 370 14.24 -10.36 9.60
N MET A 371 13.40 -10.33 10.60
CA MET A 371 12.66 -11.48 11.12
C MET A 371 11.20 -11.37 10.73
N THR A 372 10.59 -12.49 10.39
CA THR A 372 9.14 -12.61 10.19
C THR A 372 8.53 -13.51 11.26
N MET A 373 7.34 -13.16 11.71
CA MET A 373 6.59 -13.94 12.69
C MET A 373 5.11 -13.92 12.31
N LYS A 374 4.47 -15.08 12.32
CA LYS A 374 3.01 -15.15 12.18
C LYS A 374 2.36 -14.33 13.29
N ARG A 375 1.46 -13.43 12.92
CA ARG A 375 0.72 -12.64 13.91
C ARG A 375 -0.19 -13.57 14.72
N ASP A 376 -0.27 -13.35 16.02
CA ASP A 376 -1.24 -14.02 16.86
C ASP A 376 -2.64 -13.45 16.61
N THR A 377 -3.34 -14.06 15.66
CA THR A 377 -4.70 -13.67 15.28
C THR A 377 -5.78 -14.38 16.10
N ASP A 378 -5.39 -15.35 16.93
CA ASP A 378 -6.33 -16.08 17.77
C ASP A 378 -6.96 -15.14 18.80
N VAL A 379 -8.27 -14.93 18.64
CA VAL A 379 -9.13 -14.29 19.63
C VAL A 379 -9.53 -15.33 20.69
N MET A 380 -8.75 -16.39 20.81
CA MET A 380 -8.93 -17.47 21.77
C MET A 380 -8.82 -16.91 23.19
N GLY A 381 -9.87 -16.28 23.61
CA GLY A 381 -10.10 -16.27 25.04
C GLY A 381 -10.36 -17.69 25.51
N LEU A 382 -10.45 -17.87 26.80
CA LEU A 382 -10.90 -19.09 27.49
C LEU A 382 -12.20 -19.68 26.92
N ASP A 383 -12.84 -19.03 25.94
CA ASP A 383 -14.10 -19.45 25.31
C ASP A 383 -13.96 -20.76 24.53
N ASN A 384 -12.76 -21.05 24.00
CA ASN A 384 -12.48 -22.23 23.16
C ASN A 384 -11.37 -23.14 23.71
N LEU A 385 -10.78 -22.83 24.87
CA LEU A 385 -9.82 -23.70 25.55
C LEU A 385 -10.58 -24.64 26.47
N GLU A 386 -10.26 -25.92 26.41
CA GLU A 386 -10.56 -26.86 27.50
C GLU A 386 -9.75 -26.45 28.74
N ALA A 387 -10.24 -25.44 29.44
CA ALA A 387 -9.59 -24.91 30.63
C ALA A 387 -9.65 -25.98 31.76
N LYS A 388 -8.49 -26.43 32.19
CA LYS A 388 -8.39 -27.35 33.33
C LYS A 388 -8.18 -26.58 34.62
N VAL A 389 -9.05 -26.79 35.58
CA VAL A 389 -8.87 -26.27 36.95
C VAL A 389 -7.74 -27.03 37.63
N VAL A 390 -6.65 -26.36 37.97
CA VAL A 390 -5.49 -26.94 38.67
C VAL A 390 -5.35 -26.42 40.11
N THR A 391 -6.23 -25.51 40.53
CA THR A 391 -6.30 -24.95 41.88
C THR A 391 -7.17 -25.81 42.77
N LYS A 392 -7.03 -25.65 44.09
CA LYS A 392 -7.84 -26.39 45.09
C LYS A 392 -9.33 -26.06 44.99
N ARG A 393 -9.67 -24.87 44.55
CA ARG A 393 -11.04 -24.38 44.36
C ARG A 393 -11.25 -24.02 42.88
N PRO A 394 -12.36 -24.42 42.25
CA PRO A 394 -12.73 -23.94 40.94
C PRO A 394 -13.08 -22.44 41.01
N PRO A 395 -12.87 -21.70 39.93
CA PRO A 395 -13.31 -20.30 39.82
C PRO A 395 -14.85 -20.25 39.80
N THR A 396 -15.41 -19.15 40.30
CA THR A 396 -16.82 -18.81 40.10
C THR A 396 -17.07 -18.33 38.67
N GLU A 397 -18.34 -18.25 38.23
CA GLU A 397 -18.67 -17.71 36.90
C GLU A 397 -18.24 -16.24 36.73
N GLU A 398 -18.28 -15.46 37.81
CA GLU A 398 -17.79 -14.09 37.80
C GLU A 398 -16.27 -14.02 37.62
N GLU A 399 -15.54 -14.88 38.35
CA GLU A 399 -14.09 -15.00 38.23
C GLU A 399 -13.70 -15.49 36.82
N LEU A 400 -14.43 -16.43 36.24
CA LEU A 400 -14.22 -16.86 34.84
C LEU A 400 -14.44 -15.75 33.85
N THR A 401 -15.46 -14.94 34.06
CA THR A 401 -15.73 -13.77 33.21
C THR A 401 -14.58 -12.74 33.27
N ALA A 402 -14.10 -12.46 34.49
CA ALA A 402 -12.96 -11.60 34.70
C ALA A 402 -11.66 -12.17 34.09
N MET A 403 -11.43 -13.47 34.22
CA MET A 403 -10.27 -14.16 33.62
C MET A 403 -10.31 -14.08 32.08
N ARG A 404 -11.48 -14.31 31.47
CA ARG A 404 -11.65 -14.18 30.01
C ARG A 404 -11.38 -12.78 29.52
N PHE A 405 -11.81 -11.76 30.25
CA PHE A 405 -11.52 -10.38 29.96
C PHE A 405 -10.01 -10.09 30.07
N ASN A 406 -9.41 -10.46 31.20
CA ASN A 406 -7.99 -10.25 31.46
C ASN A 406 -7.09 -10.97 30.44
N TRP A 407 -7.48 -12.16 30.00
CA TRP A 407 -6.75 -12.93 29.00
C TRP A 407 -6.62 -12.15 27.66
N ARG A 408 -7.68 -11.46 27.25
CA ARG A 408 -7.67 -10.62 26.05
C ARG A 408 -6.79 -9.38 26.21
N VAL A 409 -6.82 -8.78 27.39
CA VAL A 409 -6.01 -7.57 27.67
C VAL A 409 -4.53 -7.93 27.78
N VAL A 410 -4.18 -9.01 28.53
CA VAL A 410 -2.77 -9.38 28.78
C VAL A 410 -2.03 -9.75 27.50
N LYS A 411 -2.72 -10.23 26.49
CA LYS A 411 -2.17 -10.49 25.16
C LYS A 411 -1.46 -9.26 24.56
N GLN A 412 -1.90 -8.04 24.90
CA GLN A 412 -1.34 -6.78 24.41
C GLN A 412 -0.33 -6.15 25.36
N VAL A 413 -0.05 -6.78 26.48
CA VAL A 413 0.93 -6.26 27.44
C VAL A 413 2.29 -6.92 27.19
N HIS A 414 3.33 -6.11 27.11
CA HIS A 414 4.68 -6.63 26.91
C HIS A 414 5.13 -7.49 28.11
N SER A 415 5.77 -8.62 27.82
CA SER A 415 6.32 -9.53 28.83
C SER A 415 7.33 -8.82 29.76
N ASN A 416 7.34 -9.13 31.04
CA ASN A 416 6.44 -10.07 31.72
C ASN A 416 5.29 -9.29 32.32
N ALA A 417 4.07 -9.76 32.12
CA ALA A 417 2.87 -9.03 32.47
C ALA A 417 1.98 -9.79 33.44
N GLY A 418 1.33 -9.06 34.33
CA GLY A 418 0.22 -9.53 35.15
C GLY A 418 -0.91 -8.52 35.14
N LEU A 419 -2.14 -8.96 35.17
CA LEU A 419 -3.33 -8.11 35.18
C LEU A 419 -4.22 -8.42 36.39
N CYS A 420 -4.80 -7.34 36.94
CA CYS A 420 -5.88 -7.41 37.88
C CYS A 420 -7.13 -6.78 37.26
N SER A 421 -8.29 -7.37 37.47
CA SER A 421 -9.58 -6.77 37.11
C SER A 421 -10.43 -6.56 38.36
N CYS A 422 -11.15 -5.43 38.36
CA CYS A 422 -12.23 -5.13 39.30
C CYS A 422 -13.57 -5.34 38.57
N ARG A 423 -14.63 -5.50 39.36
CA ARG A 423 -16.01 -5.63 38.84
C ARG A 423 -16.57 -4.34 38.27
#